data_a91bc9450b266a8636d00390e21dd056
#
_entry.id   a91bc9450b266a8636d00390e21dd056
#
_cell.length_a   1.000
_cell.length_b   1.000
_cell.length_c   1.000
_cell.angle_alpha   90.00
_cell.angle_beta   90.00
_cell.angle_gamma   90.00
#
_symmetry.space_group_name_H-M   'P 1'
#
loop_
_entity.id
_entity.type
_entity.pdbx_description
1 polymer ?
#
loop_
_entity_poly.entity_id
_entity_poly.type
_entity_poly.pdbx_seq_one_letter_code
_entity_poly.pdbx_strand_id
1 'polypeptide(L)'
;MVGGISALVGAAMLGPRIGKFQKDKNGKIVKVNAFPGHNLPIGALGVFILWLGWYGFNGAAATSVEQLGSIFVTTTIAPAIATVTCMIFTWVKYGKPDVSMCLNASLAGLVAITAPCDVTDAFGAIVIGIVAGLLVCFGVWFLDYKLRVDDPVGAVAVHCLNGIWGTLAVGLFATNSAPGYSIADANGNELVGLFYGGGFKLLGLQLLGFVSVAAWAAITITIVFLAIKKIFGLRVTEEEEIIGLDAKEHGLPSAYAGFSIMDISNTMTMEVNANTNLGSEDYDTASDAAKNAAVSVAKAPDLVPSTGIYKVVIIAKLARYEAVKQAMNDLGVTGMTVTQVMGCGIQKGAGEKYRGVEVDATLLPKVKIEVVVSAIPVDDVIASAKKALYTGHIGDGKIFVYNVDKVVKIRTGEENFAALQDVE
;
A
#
# COMPACT_ATOMS: atom_id res chain seq x y z
N MET A 1 -13.44 6.07 15.91
CA MET A 1 -12.34 6.32 16.86
C MET A 1 -11.72 5.00 17.38
N VAL A 2 -12.44 4.12 18.07
CA VAL A 2 -11.92 2.87 18.70
C VAL A 2 -11.14 2.01 17.70
N GLY A 3 -11.73 1.67 16.55
CA GLY A 3 -11.05 0.89 15.50
C GLY A 3 -9.78 1.56 14.96
N GLY A 4 -9.76 2.90 14.87
CA GLY A 4 -8.56 3.64 14.44
C GLY A 4 -7.45 3.62 15.48
N ILE A 5 -7.78 3.65 16.78
CA ILE A 5 -6.79 3.46 17.86
C ILE A 5 -6.24 2.03 17.83
N SER A 6 -7.11 1.04 17.63
CA SER A 6 -6.69 -0.36 17.48
C SER A 6 -5.77 -0.56 16.28
N ALA A 7 -6.07 0.09 15.15
CA ALA A 7 -5.22 0.08 13.95
C ALA A 7 -3.85 0.72 14.23
N LEU A 8 -3.80 1.84 14.96
CA LEU A 8 -2.55 2.51 15.33
C LEU A 8 -1.67 1.61 16.21
N VAL A 9 -2.25 1.01 17.25
CA VAL A 9 -1.52 0.09 18.14
C VAL A 9 -1.05 -1.15 17.37
N GLY A 10 -1.92 -1.74 16.56
CA GLY A 10 -1.59 -2.91 15.74
C GLY A 10 -0.46 -2.62 14.76
N ALA A 11 -0.55 -1.53 14.00
CA ALA A 11 0.48 -1.13 13.05
C ALA A 11 1.83 -0.84 13.74
N ALA A 12 1.81 -0.18 14.90
CA ALA A 12 3.02 0.10 15.66
C ALA A 12 3.68 -1.17 16.20
N MET A 13 2.88 -2.17 16.64
CA MET A 13 3.39 -3.43 17.19
C MET A 13 3.84 -4.43 16.13
N LEU A 14 3.18 -4.42 14.97
CA LEU A 14 3.53 -5.25 13.81
C LEU A 14 4.82 -4.74 13.13
N GLY A 15 5.00 -3.43 13.12
CA GLY A 15 6.10 -2.75 12.44
C GLY A 15 5.78 -2.49 10.95
N PRO A 16 6.63 -1.69 10.28
CA PRO A 16 6.40 -1.32 8.88
C PRO A 16 6.63 -2.49 7.94
N ARG A 17 5.93 -2.47 6.79
CA ARG A 17 6.18 -3.39 5.67
C ARG A 17 7.62 -3.25 5.17
N ILE A 18 8.16 -4.35 4.64
CA ILE A 18 9.50 -4.38 4.05
C ILE A 18 9.59 -3.30 2.98
N GLY A 19 10.63 -2.45 3.07
CA GLY A 19 10.85 -1.36 2.12
C GLY A 19 10.03 -0.09 2.35
N LYS A 20 9.09 -0.02 3.30
CA LYS A 20 8.30 1.20 3.56
C LYS A 20 9.18 2.39 3.96
N PHE A 21 10.13 2.17 4.85
CA PHE A 21 11.06 3.20 5.33
C PHE A 21 12.49 2.83 4.98
N GLN A 22 13.07 3.55 4.04
CA GLN A 22 14.47 3.37 3.66
C GLN A 22 15.39 4.03 4.69
N LYS A 23 16.39 3.28 5.18
CA LYS A 23 17.35 3.73 6.18
C LYS A 23 18.74 3.90 5.55
N ASP A 24 19.51 4.87 6.04
CA ASP A 24 20.94 5.00 5.74
C ASP A 24 21.78 4.00 6.56
N LYS A 25 23.11 4.03 6.33
CA LYS A 25 24.07 3.17 7.04
C LYS A 25 24.05 3.37 8.57
N ASN A 26 23.51 4.50 9.03
CA ASN A 26 23.40 4.84 10.45
C ASN A 26 22.04 4.49 11.06
N GLY A 27 21.15 3.83 10.28
CA GLY A 27 19.80 3.48 10.69
C GLY A 27 18.79 4.63 10.65
N LYS A 28 19.17 5.83 10.17
CA LYS A 28 18.27 6.98 10.04
C LYS A 28 17.40 6.82 8.80
N ILE A 29 16.09 7.04 8.94
CA ILE A 29 15.14 6.99 7.81
C ILE A 29 15.40 8.20 6.92
N VAL A 30 15.74 7.93 5.66
CA VAL A 30 16.04 8.94 4.63
C VAL A 30 14.91 9.09 3.62
N LYS A 31 14.08 8.05 3.43
CA LYS A 31 12.98 8.06 2.47
C LYS A 31 11.78 7.25 2.96
N VAL A 32 10.59 7.72 2.61
CA VAL A 32 9.32 7.01 2.79
C VAL A 32 8.85 6.58 1.41
N ASN A 33 8.69 5.27 1.20
CA ASN A 33 8.23 4.73 -0.08
C ASN A 33 6.71 4.59 -0.09
N ALA A 34 6.10 4.88 -1.24
CA ALA A 34 4.69 4.62 -1.49
C ALA A 34 4.47 3.15 -1.83
N PHE A 35 3.33 2.61 -1.38
CA PHE A 35 2.83 1.29 -1.75
C PHE A 35 1.43 1.50 -2.37
N PRO A 36 1.35 1.73 -3.69
CA PRO A 36 0.07 1.95 -4.36
C PRO A 36 -0.85 0.75 -4.23
N GLY A 37 -2.15 1.00 -4.11
CA GLY A 37 -3.15 -0.06 -4.22
C GLY A 37 -3.15 -0.70 -5.62
N HIS A 38 -3.44 -1.98 -5.69
CA HIS A 38 -3.41 -2.74 -6.96
C HIS A 38 -4.59 -2.41 -7.89
N ASN A 39 -5.72 -1.91 -7.37
CA ASN A 39 -6.91 -1.61 -8.18
C ASN A 39 -7.75 -0.49 -7.57
N LEU A 40 -7.51 0.75 -8.02
CA LEU A 40 -8.26 1.92 -7.58
C LEU A 40 -9.75 1.88 -7.95
N PRO A 41 -10.18 1.41 -9.15
CA PRO A 41 -11.61 1.25 -9.46
C PRO A 41 -12.35 0.34 -8.49
N ILE A 42 -11.79 -0.81 -8.10
CA ILE A 42 -12.39 -1.68 -7.07
C ILE A 42 -12.40 -0.98 -5.71
N GLY A 43 -11.33 -0.25 -5.36
CA GLY A 43 -11.29 0.57 -4.15
C GLY A 43 -12.40 1.63 -4.13
N ALA A 44 -12.65 2.31 -5.25
CA ALA A 44 -13.74 3.27 -5.40
C ALA A 44 -15.12 2.61 -5.23
N LEU A 45 -15.33 1.45 -5.86
CA LEU A 45 -16.56 0.66 -5.67
C LEU A 45 -16.78 0.32 -4.19
N GLY A 46 -15.72 -0.09 -3.48
CA GLY A 46 -15.78 -0.36 -2.05
C GLY A 46 -16.20 0.86 -1.23
N VAL A 47 -15.70 2.06 -1.56
CA VAL A 47 -16.09 3.31 -0.91
C VAL A 47 -17.56 3.63 -1.17
N PHE A 48 -18.08 3.43 -2.38
CA PHE A 48 -19.50 3.65 -2.68
C PHE A 48 -20.41 2.66 -1.93
N ILE A 49 -20.03 1.41 -1.83
CA ILE A 49 -20.76 0.39 -1.05
C ILE A 49 -20.78 0.78 0.43
N LEU A 50 -19.65 1.20 0.98
CA LEU A 50 -19.57 1.68 2.36
C LEU A 50 -20.41 2.92 2.58
N TRP A 51 -20.40 3.89 1.66
CA TRP A 51 -21.24 5.09 1.77
C TRP A 51 -22.72 4.74 1.75
N LEU A 52 -23.16 3.86 0.85
CA LEU A 52 -24.53 3.37 0.84
C LEU A 52 -24.90 2.71 2.18
N GLY A 53 -24.04 1.84 2.70
CA GLY A 53 -24.23 1.21 4.01
C GLY A 53 -24.26 2.21 5.16
N TRP A 54 -23.59 3.35 5.01
CA TRP A 54 -23.54 4.39 6.05
C TRP A 54 -24.88 5.11 6.27
N TYR A 55 -25.72 5.20 5.24
CA TYR A 55 -27.10 5.67 5.42
C TYR A 55 -27.88 4.77 6.36
N GLY A 56 -27.72 3.45 6.24
CA GLY A 56 -28.29 2.51 7.19
C GLY A 56 -27.68 2.63 8.57
N PHE A 57 -26.36 2.77 8.65
CA PHE A 57 -25.62 2.89 9.91
C PHE A 57 -26.05 4.15 10.71
N ASN A 58 -25.98 5.33 10.11
CA ASN A 58 -26.37 6.58 10.75
C ASN A 58 -27.89 6.67 10.93
N GLY A 59 -28.66 6.22 9.92
CA GLY A 59 -30.12 6.27 9.95
C GLY A 59 -30.76 5.36 11.00
N ALA A 60 -30.05 4.33 11.47
CA ALA A 60 -30.53 3.44 12.51
C ALA A 60 -30.82 4.15 13.85
N ALA A 61 -30.24 5.32 14.09
CA ALA A 61 -30.51 6.14 15.28
C ALA A 61 -31.77 6.98 15.18
N ALA A 62 -32.42 7.07 14.00
CA ALA A 62 -33.59 7.91 13.79
C ALA A 62 -34.83 7.37 14.52
N THR A 63 -35.55 8.27 15.19
CA THR A 63 -36.83 7.99 15.90
C THR A 63 -38.04 8.48 15.10
N SER A 64 -37.85 9.25 14.03
CA SER A 64 -38.90 9.75 13.13
C SER A 64 -38.40 9.83 11.69
N VAL A 65 -39.32 9.89 10.73
CA VAL A 65 -39.02 10.05 9.30
C VAL A 65 -38.32 11.38 9.02
N GLU A 66 -38.72 12.43 9.73
CA GLU A 66 -38.10 13.77 9.60
C GLU A 66 -36.66 13.76 10.06
N GLN A 67 -36.38 13.13 11.21
CA GLN A 67 -35.01 12.95 11.71
C GLN A 67 -34.17 12.10 10.73
N LEU A 68 -34.73 11.01 10.19
CA LEU A 68 -34.07 10.17 9.19
C LEU A 68 -33.68 10.97 7.95
N GLY A 69 -34.58 11.82 7.47
CA GLY A 69 -34.28 12.72 6.32
C GLY A 69 -33.13 13.66 6.61
N SER A 70 -33.12 14.30 7.80
CA SER A 70 -32.03 15.16 8.25
C SER A 70 -30.70 14.42 8.34
N ILE A 71 -30.68 13.22 8.93
CA ILE A 71 -29.49 12.36 9.02
C ILE A 71 -28.95 12.02 7.63
N PHE A 72 -29.82 11.71 6.65
CA PHE A 72 -29.38 11.42 5.29
C PHE A 72 -28.75 12.64 4.61
N VAL A 73 -29.29 13.83 4.84
CA VAL A 73 -28.73 15.09 4.32
C VAL A 73 -27.34 15.33 4.90
N THR A 74 -27.18 15.29 6.22
CA THR A 74 -25.87 15.53 6.86
C THR A 74 -24.84 14.44 6.48
N THR A 75 -25.26 13.17 6.39
CA THR A 75 -24.44 12.03 5.95
C THR A 75 -24.04 12.14 4.49
N THR A 76 -24.77 12.87 3.64
CA THR A 76 -24.41 13.15 2.26
C THR A 76 -23.45 14.34 2.16
N ILE A 77 -23.75 15.44 2.86
CA ILE A 77 -22.99 16.69 2.75
C ILE A 77 -21.55 16.52 3.23
N ALA A 78 -21.34 15.98 4.41
CA ALA A 78 -20.00 15.95 5.02
C ALA A 78 -18.98 15.15 4.19
N PRO A 79 -19.24 13.91 3.73
CA PRO A 79 -18.29 13.18 2.90
C PRO A 79 -18.09 13.78 1.51
N ALA A 80 -19.15 14.36 0.89
CA ALA A 80 -19.03 15.05 -0.37
C ALA A 80 -18.09 16.27 -0.26
N ILE A 81 -18.28 17.10 0.75
CA ILE A 81 -17.43 18.25 1.02
C ILE A 81 -15.99 17.83 1.38
N ALA A 82 -15.83 16.78 2.20
CA ALA A 82 -14.51 16.27 2.55
C ALA A 82 -13.74 15.80 1.30
N THR A 83 -14.40 15.11 0.38
CA THR A 83 -13.85 14.67 -0.89
C THR A 83 -13.40 15.85 -1.74
N VAL A 84 -14.26 16.86 -1.93
CA VAL A 84 -13.95 18.07 -2.72
C VAL A 84 -12.81 18.85 -2.09
N THR A 85 -12.81 19.01 -0.77
CA THR A 85 -11.75 19.70 -0.03
C THR A 85 -10.39 19.00 -0.21
N CYS A 86 -10.36 17.68 -0.06
CA CYS A 86 -9.16 16.88 -0.28
C CYS A 86 -8.70 16.94 -1.75
N MET A 87 -9.63 16.88 -2.70
CA MET A 87 -9.35 16.99 -4.13
C MET A 87 -8.67 18.33 -4.44
N ILE A 88 -9.21 19.44 -3.99
CA ILE A 88 -8.62 20.77 -4.17
C ILE A 88 -7.25 20.85 -3.49
N PHE A 89 -7.14 20.40 -2.24
CA PHE A 89 -5.88 20.43 -1.49
C PHE A 89 -4.78 19.64 -2.19
N THR A 90 -5.06 18.40 -2.62
CA THR A 90 -4.08 17.55 -3.31
C THR A 90 -3.75 18.09 -4.69
N TRP A 91 -4.72 18.67 -5.41
CA TRP A 91 -4.49 19.31 -6.70
C TRP A 91 -3.54 20.50 -6.59
N VAL A 92 -3.79 21.40 -5.64
CA VAL A 92 -2.92 22.57 -5.42
C VAL A 92 -1.52 22.14 -4.99
N LYS A 93 -1.43 21.12 -4.12
CA LYS A 93 -0.16 20.68 -3.54
C LYS A 93 0.70 19.82 -4.48
N TYR A 94 0.07 18.96 -5.29
CA TYR A 94 0.76 17.96 -6.11
C TYR A 94 0.59 18.19 -7.62
N GLY A 95 -0.12 19.22 -8.05
CA GLY A 95 -0.41 19.52 -9.45
C GLY A 95 -1.50 18.65 -10.07
N LYS A 96 -1.92 17.57 -9.41
CA LYS A 96 -3.01 16.67 -9.82
C LYS A 96 -3.78 16.18 -8.59
N PRO A 97 -5.10 15.94 -8.71
CA PRO A 97 -5.87 15.32 -7.63
C PRO A 97 -5.38 13.91 -7.34
N ASP A 98 -5.25 13.56 -6.06
CA ASP A 98 -4.94 12.21 -5.64
C ASP A 98 -6.22 11.41 -5.39
N VAL A 99 -6.52 10.45 -6.28
CA VAL A 99 -7.74 9.63 -6.20
C VAL A 99 -7.78 8.81 -4.92
N SER A 100 -6.68 8.21 -4.50
CA SER A 100 -6.59 7.42 -3.26
C SER A 100 -6.91 8.27 -2.03
N MET A 101 -6.37 9.49 -1.97
CA MET A 101 -6.66 10.43 -0.90
C MET A 101 -8.11 10.93 -0.94
N CYS A 102 -8.70 11.15 -2.12
CA CYS A 102 -10.10 11.51 -2.27
C CYS A 102 -11.04 10.41 -1.75
N LEU A 103 -10.72 9.15 -2.04
CA LEU A 103 -11.46 7.99 -1.51
C LEU A 103 -11.37 7.92 0.02
N ASN A 104 -10.19 8.11 0.59
CA ASN A 104 -10.01 8.21 2.03
C ASN A 104 -10.75 9.39 2.64
N ALA A 105 -10.81 10.54 1.94
CA ALA A 105 -11.54 11.71 2.41
C ALA A 105 -13.06 11.50 2.43
N SER A 106 -13.61 10.76 1.46
CA SER A 106 -15.02 10.35 1.49
C SER A 106 -15.34 9.59 2.77
N LEU A 107 -14.51 8.58 3.09
CA LEU A 107 -14.67 7.79 4.33
C LEU A 107 -14.41 8.65 5.58
N ALA A 108 -13.43 9.56 5.55
CA ALA A 108 -13.14 10.47 6.65
C ALA A 108 -14.33 11.39 6.97
N GLY A 109 -15.00 11.91 5.94
CA GLY A 109 -16.22 12.70 6.08
C GLY A 109 -17.37 11.91 6.67
N LEU A 110 -17.56 10.66 6.23
CA LEU A 110 -18.54 9.72 6.81
C LEU A 110 -18.26 9.46 8.29
N VAL A 111 -17.01 9.18 8.64
CA VAL A 111 -16.60 8.96 10.04
C VAL A 111 -16.81 10.21 10.89
N ALA A 112 -16.42 11.39 10.36
CA ALA A 112 -16.55 12.65 11.10
C ALA A 112 -18.00 13.05 11.38
N ILE A 113 -18.90 12.77 10.43
CA ILE A 113 -20.32 13.11 10.61
C ILE A 113 -21.09 12.09 11.46
N THR A 114 -20.54 10.88 11.66
CA THR A 114 -21.25 9.81 12.35
C THR A 114 -21.74 10.18 13.74
N ALA A 115 -20.89 10.83 14.54
CA ALA A 115 -21.29 11.23 15.90
C ALA A 115 -22.30 12.38 15.92
N PRO A 116 -22.16 13.45 15.08
CA PRO A 116 -23.10 14.58 15.08
C PRO A 116 -24.23 14.46 14.04
N CYS A 117 -24.41 13.34 13.32
CA CYS A 117 -25.31 13.26 12.17
C CYS A 117 -26.78 13.58 12.47
N ASP A 118 -27.23 13.32 13.68
CA ASP A 118 -28.62 13.51 14.16
C ASP A 118 -28.82 14.80 14.96
N VAL A 119 -27.72 15.50 15.28
CA VAL A 119 -27.75 16.67 16.17
C VAL A 119 -27.14 17.93 15.55
N THR A 120 -26.72 17.88 14.28
CA THR A 120 -26.18 19.03 13.55
C THR A 120 -27.05 19.39 12.35
N ASP A 121 -26.91 20.63 11.88
CA ASP A 121 -27.52 21.10 10.64
C ASP A 121 -26.62 20.98 9.41
N ALA A 122 -27.10 21.40 8.23
CA ALA A 122 -26.35 21.35 6.99
C ALA A 122 -25.08 22.22 7.04
N PHE A 123 -25.11 23.36 7.73
CA PHE A 123 -23.95 24.23 7.86
C PHE A 123 -22.84 23.55 8.71
N GLY A 124 -23.21 22.97 9.85
CA GLY A 124 -22.30 22.18 10.66
C GLY A 124 -21.68 21.02 9.87
N ALA A 125 -22.51 20.30 9.09
CA ALA A 125 -22.03 19.20 8.24
C ALA A 125 -21.01 19.66 7.17
N ILE A 126 -21.20 20.85 6.58
CA ILE A 126 -20.20 21.43 5.64
C ILE A 126 -18.87 21.68 6.33
N VAL A 127 -18.88 22.35 7.50
CA VAL A 127 -17.65 22.66 8.22
C VAL A 127 -16.96 21.39 8.71
N ILE A 128 -17.72 20.42 9.21
CA ILE A 128 -17.21 19.09 9.62
C ILE A 128 -16.53 18.40 8.44
N GLY A 129 -17.12 18.45 7.25
CA GLY A 129 -16.56 17.88 6.03
C GLY A 129 -15.27 18.57 5.58
N ILE A 130 -15.22 19.90 5.59
CA ILE A 130 -13.99 20.66 5.24
C ILE A 130 -12.83 20.23 6.15
N VAL A 131 -13.04 20.22 7.45
CA VAL A 131 -11.99 19.84 8.40
C VAL A 131 -11.59 18.37 8.21
N ALA A 132 -12.55 17.47 7.99
CA ALA A 132 -12.26 16.05 7.76
C ALA A 132 -11.38 15.84 6.53
N GLY A 133 -11.66 16.52 5.42
CA GLY A 133 -10.87 16.43 4.20
C GLY A 133 -9.43 16.92 4.36
N LEU A 134 -9.20 17.97 5.13
CA LEU A 134 -7.84 18.44 5.46
C LEU A 134 -7.16 17.52 6.47
N LEU A 135 -7.89 17.08 7.49
CA LEU A 135 -7.36 16.28 8.58
C LEU A 135 -6.87 14.90 8.10
N VAL A 136 -7.55 14.28 7.15
CA VAL A 136 -7.07 13.01 6.58
C VAL A 136 -5.76 13.19 5.80
N CYS A 137 -5.62 14.26 5.03
CA CYS A 137 -4.38 14.56 4.30
C CYS A 137 -3.21 14.80 5.26
N PHE A 138 -3.45 15.60 6.30
CA PHE A 138 -2.46 15.86 7.35
C PHE A 138 -2.13 14.58 8.12
N GLY A 139 -3.14 13.78 8.49
CA GLY A 139 -2.99 12.57 9.27
C GLY A 139 -2.12 11.51 8.59
N VAL A 140 -2.37 11.24 7.30
CA VAL A 140 -1.52 10.31 6.52
C VAL A 140 -0.08 10.81 6.47
N TRP A 141 0.13 12.10 6.15
CA TRP A 141 1.46 12.67 6.17
C TRP A 141 2.14 12.57 7.55
N PHE A 142 1.42 12.87 8.63
CA PHE A 142 1.94 12.85 9.99
C PHE A 142 2.36 11.44 10.43
N LEU A 143 1.54 10.44 10.12
CA LEU A 143 1.85 9.03 10.40
C LEU A 143 3.10 8.58 9.65
N ASP A 144 3.18 8.82 8.35
CA ASP A 144 4.29 8.38 7.52
C ASP A 144 5.61 9.12 7.82
N TYR A 145 5.56 10.46 7.96
CA TYR A 145 6.78 11.26 8.02
C TYR A 145 7.23 11.65 9.43
N LYS A 146 6.31 11.67 10.41
CA LYS A 146 6.62 12.05 11.80
C LYS A 146 6.62 10.86 12.72
N LEU A 147 5.53 10.14 12.81
CA LEU A 147 5.41 8.98 13.70
C LEU A 147 6.11 7.74 13.17
N ARG A 148 6.32 7.65 11.85
CA ARG A 148 6.95 6.49 11.20
C ARG A 148 6.17 5.18 11.46
N VAL A 149 4.86 5.29 11.49
CA VAL A 149 3.94 4.16 11.58
C VAL A 149 3.40 3.87 10.19
N ASP A 150 3.54 2.64 9.75
CA ASP A 150 3.01 2.19 8.46
C ASP A 150 1.52 1.88 8.61
N ASP A 151 0.68 2.81 8.15
CA ASP A 151 -0.77 2.66 8.04
C ASP A 151 -1.12 2.35 6.58
N PRO A 152 -1.28 1.07 6.20
CA PRO A 152 -1.31 0.64 4.79
C PRO A 152 -2.40 1.29 3.95
N VAL A 153 -3.55 1.57 4.56
CA VAL A 153 -4.76 2.06 3.86
C VAL A 153 -5.25 3.41 4.39
N GLY A 154 -4.51 4.05 5.29
CA GLY A 154 -4.94 5.29 5.92
C GLY A 154 -6.01 5.11 7.01
N ALA A 155 -6.15 3.90 7.55
CA ALA A 155 -7.19 3.57 8.54
C ALA A 155 -7.08 4.43 9.81
N VAL A 156 -5.86 4.71 10.27
CA VAL A 156 -5.64 5.55 11.46
C VAL A 156 -6.06 6.99 11.17
N ALA A 157 -5.67 7.55 10.02
CA ALA A 157 -6.04 8.91 9.64
C ALA A 157 -7.55 9.05 9.45
N VAL A 158 -8.20 8.06 8.81
CA VAL A 158 -9.64 8.07 8.56
C VAL A 158 -10.42 7.83 9.86
N HIS A 159 -10.15 6.76 10.60
CA HIS A 159 -11.02 6.34 11.71
C HIS A 159 -10.58 6.87 13.08
N CYS A 160 -9.28 7.07 13.34
CA CYS A 160 -8.83 7.63 14.60
C CYS A 160 -9.01 9.15 14.60
N LEU A 161 -8.32 9.86 13.72
CA LEU A 161 -8.32 11.33 13.74
C LEU A 161 -9.70 11.90 13.44
N ASN A 162 -10.39 11.41 12.40
CA ASN A 162 -11.72 11.89 12.07
C ASN A 162 -12.80 11.39 13.02
N GLY A 163 -12.61 10.25 13.68
CA GLY A 163 -13.50 9.82 14.76
C GLY A 163 -13.37 10.69 16.02
N ILE A 164 -12.17 11.15 16.35
CA ILE A 164 -11.94 12.15 17.40
C ILE A 164 -12.59 13.47 17.01
N TRP A 165 -12.32 13.92 15.77
CA TRP A 165 -12.91 15.15 15.25
C TRP A 165 -14.44 15.12 15.30
N GLY A 166 -15.10 14.03 14.82
CA GLY A 166 -16.55 13.89 14.87
C GLY A 166 -17.12 13.91 16.29
N THR A 167 -16.44 13.27 17.25
CA THR A 167 -16.85 13.32 18.65
C THR A 167 -16.80 14.74 19.19
N LEU A 168 -15.72 15.48 18.93
CA LEU A 168 -15.59 16.87 19.36
C LEU A 168 -16.56 17.79 18.60
N ALA A 169 -16.87 17.48 17.34
CA ALA A 169 -17.80 18.24 16.51
C ALA A 169 -19.23 18.26 17.10
N VAL A 170 -19.67 17.24 17.83
CA VAL A 170 -20.90 17.27 18.61
C VAL A 170 -20.86 18.44 19.60
N GLY A 171 -19.78 18.58 20.35
CA GLY A 171 -19.60 19.69 21.31
C GLY A 171 -19.51 21.08 20.68
N LEU A 172 -19.21 21.15 19.37
CA LEU A 172 -19.10 22.41 18.64
C LEU A 172 -20.38 22.77 17.87
N PHE A 173 -21.01 21.79 17.20
CA PHE A 173 -22.05 22.01 16.19
C PHE A 173 -23.41 21.40 16.53
N ALA A 174 -23.63 20.83 17.71
CA ALA A 174 -24.94 20.35 18.11
C ALA A 174 -25.94 21.52 18.23
N THR A 175 -27.08 21.40 17.59
CA THR A 175 -28.13 22.43 17.58
C THR A 175 -29.50 21.82 17.88
N ASN A 176 -30.27 22.49 18.74
CA ASN A 176 -31.63 22.06 19.07
C ASN A 176 -32.63 22.31 17.93
N SER A 177 -32.22 22.92 16.84
CA SER A 177 -33.03 22.98 15.61
C SER A 177 -33.01 21.67 14.81
N ALA A 178 -32.10 20.73 15.14
CA ALA A 178 -32.08 19.43 14.49
C ALA A 178 -33.32 18.59 14.89
N PRO A 179 -33.99 17.92 13.94
CA PRO A 179 -35.15 17.10 14.23
C PRO A 179 -34.81 15.97 15.22
N GLY A 180 -35.65 15.83 16.26
CA GLY A 180 -35.45 14.79 17.27
C GLY A 180 -34.32 15.05 18.27
N TYR A 181 -33.84 16.32 18.36
CA TYR A 181 -32.79 16.68 19.30
C TYR A 181 -33.15 16.33 20.75
N SER A 182 -32.24 15.68 21.47
CA SER A 182 -32.49 15.16 22.80
C SER A 182 -31.30 15.26 23.76
N ILE A 183 -30.24 16.00 23.40
CA ILE A 183 -29.08 16.13 24.30
C ILE A 183 -29.44 17.08 25.44
N ALA A 184 -29.46 16.56 26.66
CA ALA A 184 -29.76 17.32 27.88
C ALA A 184 -28.82 16.92 29.03
N ASP A 185 -28.67 17.81 30.01
CA ASP A 185 -27.98 17.50 31.26
C ASP A 185 -28.90 16.72 32.24
N ALA A 186 -28.30 16.33 33.37
CA ALA A 186 -29.02 15.58 34.41
C ALA A 186 -30.26 16.33 35.01
N ASN A 187 -30.30 17.64 34.81
CA ASN A 187 -31.44 18.46 35.25
C ASN A 187 -32.47 18.71 34.14
N GLY A 188 -32.31 18.10 32.99
CA GLY A 188 -33.20 18.26 31.84
C GLY A 188 -32.97 19.52 31.01
N ASN A 189 -31.90 20.30 31.27
CA ASN A 189 -31.56 21.46 30.45
C ASN A 189 -30.89 21.01 29.13
N GLU A 190 -31.37 21.50 28.00
CA GLU A 190 -30.77 21.22 26.71
C GLU A 190 -29.32 21.71 26.67
N LEU A 191 -28.45 20.86 26.09
CA LEU A 191 -27.05 21.17 25.88
C LEU A 191 -26.81 21.30 24.38
N VAL A 192 -26.53 22.51 23.92
CA VAL A 192 -26.19 22.77 22.52
C VAL A 192 -24.67 23.02 22.35
N GLY A 193 -24.18 22.97 21.12
CA GLY A 193 -22.79 23.14 20.80
C GLY A 193 -22.29 24.57 21.03
N LEU A 194 -20.97 24.71 21.14
CA LEU A 194 -20.30 25.97 21.39
C LEU A 194 -20.73 27.07 20.40
N PHE A 195 -20.79 26.73 19.10
CA PHE A 195 -21.12 27.69 18.04
C PHE A 195 -22.62 28.01 17.96
N TYR A 196 -23.45 27.31 18.69
CA TYR A 196 -24.89 27.56 18.82
C TYR A 196 -25.27 28.11 20.22
N GLY A 197 -24.30 28.67 20.93
CA GLY A 197 -24.53 29.36 22.18
C GLY A 197 -24.51 28.52 23.46
N GLY A 198 -24.17 27.21 23.36
CA GLY A 198 -24.17 26.28 24.51
C GLY A 198 -22.93 26.35 25.42
N GLY A 199 -21.98 27.24 25.11
CA GLY A 199 -20.74 27.33 25.87
C GLY A 199 -19.88 26.06 25.80
N PHE A 200 -18.98 25.89 26.76
CA PHE A 200 -18.01 24.81 26.77
C PHE A 200 -18.48 23.51 27.44
N LYS A 201 -19.70 23.45 27.99
CA LYS A 201 -20.17 22.33 28.80
C LYS A 201 -20.26 21.04 27.97
N LEU A 202 -20.94 21.09 26.82
CA LEU A 202 -21.08 19.92 25.94
C LEU A 202 -19.72 19.51 25.36
N LEU A 203 -18.91 20.46 24.91
CA LEU A 203 -17.56 20.19 24.40
C LEU A 203 -16.68 19.52 25.48
N GLY A 204 -16.74 19.97 26.73
CA GLY A 204 -16.03 19.36 27.85
C GLY A 204 -16.47 17.91 28.12
N LEU A 205 -17.77 17.63 28.02
CA LEU A 205 -18.30 16.26 28.15
C LEU A 205 -17.84 15.36 27.00
N GLN A 206 -17.85 15.85 25.76
CA GLN A 206 -17.35 15.12 24.61
C GLN A 206 -15.84 14.84 24.71
N LEU A 207 -15.07 15.80 25.21
CA LEU A 207 -13.65 15.62 25.46
C LEU A 207 -13.37 14.56 26.52
N LEU A 208 -14.11 14.59 27.64
CA LEU A 208 -13.99 13.59 28.69
C LEU A 208 -14.38 12.19 28.18
N GLY A 209 -15.48 12.08 27.44
CA GLY A 209 -15.93 10.83 26.82
C GLY A 209 -14.87 10.29 25.83
N PHE A 210 -14.37 11.14 24.97
CA PHE A 210 -13.30 10.77 24.02
C PHE A 210 -12.05 10.24 24.75
N VAL A 211 -11.53 10.97 25.75
CA VAL A 211 -10.30 10.57 26.47
C VAL A 211 -10.52 9.24 27.19
N SER A 212 -11.67 9.05 27.83
CA SER A 212 -12.00 7.82 28.57
C SER A 212 -12.05 6.61 27.63
N VAL A 213 -12.75 6.73 26.51
CA VAL A 213 -12.88 5.64 25.52
C VAL A 213 -11.54 5.38 24.81
N ALA A 214 -10.78 6.43 24.51
CA ALA A 214 -9.48 6.28 23.90
C ALA A 214 -8.47 5.57 24.80
N ALA A 215 -8.44 5.92 26.09
CA ALA A 215 -7.59 5.26 27.07
C ALA A 215 -7.99 3.78 27.24
N TRP A 216 -9.26 3.50 27.39
CA TRP A 216 -9.76 2.13 27.47
C TRP A 216 -9.40 1.30 26.24
N ALA A 217 -9.68 1.81 25.04
CA ALA A 217 -9.35 1.13 23.78
C ALA A 217 -7.86 0.88 23.63
N ALA A 218 -7.02 1.89 23.89
CA ALA A 218 -5.57 1.75 23.81
C ALA A 218 -5.01 0.71 24.78
N ILE A 219 -5.45 0.72 26.03
CA ILE A 219 -4.99 -0.23 27.06
C ILE A 219 -5.42 -1.66 26.69
N THR A 220 -6.72 -1.87 26.44
CA THR A 220 -7.25 -3.21 26.18
C THR A 220 -6.66 -3.83 24.93
N ILE A 221 -6.60 -3.08 23.82
CA ILE A 221 -6.08 -3.61 22.56
C ILE A 221 -4.56 -3.86 22.65
N THR A 222 -3.82 -3.05 23.40
CA THR A 222 -2.38 -3.30 23.64
C THR A 222 -2.19 -4.63 24.37
N ILE A 223 -2.97 -4.92 25.40
CA ILE A 223 -2.92 -6.19 26.12
C ILE A 223 -3.22 -7.36 25.18
N VAL A 224 -4.25 -7.24 24.35
CA VAL A 224 -4.62 -8.28 23.38
C VAL A 224 -3.49 -8.53 22.36
N PHE A 225 -2.94 -7.49 21.76
CA PHE A 225 -1.83 -7.65 20.82
C PHE A 225 -0.58 -8.22 21.46
N LEU A 226 -0.25 -7.83 22.70
CA LEU A 226 0.87 -8.42 23.45
C LEU A 226 0.65 -9.91 23.71
N ALA A 227 -0.55 -10.31 24.10
CA ALA A 227 -0.90 -11.71 24.31
C ALA A 227 -0.77 -12.52 22.99
N ILE A 228 -1.31 -12.04 21.90
CA ILE A 228 -1.20 -12.67 20.57
C ILE A 228 0.26 -12.77 20.15
N LYS A 229 1.03 -11.68 20.30
CA LYS A 229 2.46 -11.66 19.96
C LYS A 229 3.26 -12.70 20.73
N LYS A 230 2.92 -12.92 22.02
CA LYS A 230 3.60 -13.87 22.89
C LYS A 230 3.22 -15.33 22.59
N ILE A 231 1.96 -15.60 22.21
CA ILE A 231 1.43 -16.96 22.05
C ILE A 231 1.65 -17.47 20.61
N PHE A 232 1.32 -16.66 19.63
CA PHE A 232 1.29 -17.07 18.21
C PHE A 232 2.32 -16.38 17.34
N GLY A 233 2.93 -15.28 17.80
CA GLY A 233 3.62 -14.33 16.95
C GLY A 233 2.63 -13.34 16.33
N LEU A 234 3.13 -12.20 15.83
CA LEU A 234 2.29 -11.16 15.24
C LEU A 234 2.62 -10.90 13.76
N ARG A 235 3.81 -11.29 13.33
CA ARG A 235 4.29 -11.03 11.99
C ARG A 235 4.80 -12.32 11.35
N VAL A 236 4.51 -12.49 10.09
CA VAL A 236 5.06 -13.57 9.25
C VAL A 236 6.56 -13.37 9.02
N THR A 237 7.23 -14.41 8.52
CA THR A 237 8.64 -14.32 8.16
C THR A 237 8.84 -13.35 6.97
N GLU A 238 10.05 -12.83 6.84
CA GLU A 238 10.41 -11.93 5.74
C GLU A 238 10.22 -12.61 4.37
N GLU A 239 10.54 -13.91 4.26
CA GLU A 239 10.34 -14.68 3.05
C GLU A 239 8.85 -14.78 2.67
N GLU A 240 7.97 -15.03 3.64
CA GLU A 240 6.53 -15.09 3.41
C GLU A 240 5.94 -13.75 3.03
N GLU A 241 6.41 -12.65 3.65
CA GLU A 241 5.98 -11.29 3.30
C GLU A 241 6.37 -10.92 1.86
N ILE A 242 7.57 -11.32 1.40
CA ILE A 242 8.04 -11.06 0.04
C ILE A 242 7.29 -11.91 -0.99
N ILE A 243 7.04 -13.18 -0.69
CA ILE A 243 6.30 -14.10 -1.58
C ILE A 243 4.83 -13.69 -1.69
N GLY A 244 4.26 -13.18 -0.60
CA GLY A 244 2.85 -12.89 -0.47
C GLY A 244 2.08 -13.96 0.29
N LEU A 245 1.10 -13.52 1.08
CA LEU A 245 0.38 -14.40 2.03
C LEU A 245 -0.67 -15.27 1.34
N ASP A 246 -1.15 -14.89 0.15
CA ASP A 246 -2.19 -15.66 -0.57
C ASP A 246 -1.77 -17.12 -0.77
N ALA A 247 -0.52 -17.35 -1.17
CA ALA A 247 0.00 -18.69 -1.40
C ALA A 247 0.26 -19.46 -0.09
N LYS A 248 0.78 -18.76 0.93
CA LYS A 248 1.20 -19.40 2.18
C LYS A 248 0.04 -19.68 3.13
N GLU A 249 -0.87 -18.73 3.30
CA GLU A 249 -1.98 -18.84 4.24
C GLU A 249 -3.19 -19.53 3.64
N HIS A 250 -3.43 -19.32 2.33
CA HIS A 250 -4.66 -19.80 1.69
C HIS A 250 -4.43 -20.87 0.63
N GLY A 251 -3.16 -21.16 0.25
CA GLY A 251 -2.84 -22.10 -0.83
C GLY A 251 -3.41 -21.66 -2.20
N LEU A 252 -3.62 -20.36 -2.39
CA LEU A 252 -4.21 -19.80 -3.60
C LEU A 252 -3.12 -19.11 -4.44
N PRO A 253 -3.22 -19.11 -5.78
CA PRO A 253 -2.40 -18.21 -6.57
C PRO A 253 -2.74 -16.77 -6.16
N SER A 254 -1.74 -15.86 -6.27
CA SER A 254 -1.93 -14.46 -5.92
C SER A 254 -3.24 -13.91 -6.49
N ALA A 255 -4.05 -13.26 -5.66
CA ALA A 255 -5.29 -12.59 -6.08
C ALA A 255 -5.05 -11.52 -7.17
N TYR A 256 -3.79 -11.16 -7.37
CA TYR A 256 -3.32 -10.17 -8.35
C TYR A 256 -2.61 -10.81 -9.55
N ALA A 257 -2.76 -12.11 -9.76
CA ALA A 257 -2.27 -12.79 -10.94
C ALA A 257 -2.86 -12.11 -12.20
N GLY A 258 -1.99 -11.58 -13.07
CA GLY A 258 -2.39 -10.83 -14.26
C GLY A 258 -2.22 -9.31 -14.16
N PHE A 259 -1.97 -8.74 -12.99
CA PHE A 259 -1.52 -7.35 -12.87
C PHE A 259 -0.01 -7.31 -13.12
N SER A 260 0.42 -6.58 -14.16
CA SER A 260 1.83 -6.46 -14.46
C SER A 260 2.54 -5.54 -13.46
N ILE A 261 3.76 -5.90 -13.09
CA ILE A 261 4.66 -5.05 -12.28
C ILE A 261 4.94 -3.70 -12.99
N MET A 262 4.66 -3.59 -14.27
CA MET A 262 4.89 -2.39 -15.09
C MET A 262 4.06 -1.18 -14.65
N ASP A 263 2.90 -1.36 -14.03
CA ASP A 263 2.10 -0.24 -13.51
C ASP A 263 2.76 0.44 -12.30
N ILE A 264 3.67 -0.24 -11.62
CA ILE A 264 4.43 0.31 -10.48
C ILE A 264 5.62 1.14 -10.96
N SER A 265 6.24 0.77 -12.09
CA SER A 265 7.45 1.46 -12.59
C SER A 265 7.17 2.81 -13.22
N ASN A 266 5.99 3.03 -13.81
CA ASN A 266 5.62 4.32 -14.40
C ASN A 266 5.24 5.41 -13.37
N THR A 267 5.08 5.03 -12.09
CA THR A 267 4.78 5.98 -11.00
C THR A 267 6.03 6.30 -10.17
N MET A 268 7.12 5.57 -10.37
CA MET A 268 8.37 5.70 -9.60
C MET A 268 9.57 6.14 -10.47
N THR A 269 9.46 7.25 -11.18
CA THR A 269 10.65 8.05 -11.48
C THR A 269 11.05 8.83 -10.22
N MET A 270 11.52 8.11 -9.22
CA MET A 270 12.28 8.65 -8.11
C MET A 270 13.44 7.69 -7.84
N GLU A 271 14.65 8.22 -7.93
CA GLU A 271 15.89 7.52 -7.64
C GLU A 271 15.79 6.68 -6.37
N VAL A 272 15.78 5.36 -6.53
CA VAL A 272 15.88 4.41 -5.41
C VAL A 272 17.33 4.00 -5.27
N ASN A 273 18.05 4.66 -4.38
CA ASN A 273 19.26 4.08 -3.79
C ASN A 273 18.82 3.00 -2.78
N ALA A 274 18.54 1.81 -3.26
CA ALA A 274 18.21 0.68 -2.42
C ALA A 274 19.48 -0.07 -2.01
N ASN A 275 20.03 0.29 -0.85
CA ASN A 275 20.92 -0.58 -0.10
C ASN A 275 20.07 -1.47 0.82
N THR A 276 19.43 -2.49 0.28
CA THR A 276 18.90 -3.59 1.08
C THR A 276 19.90 -4.74 1.01
N ASN A 277 20.73 -4.86 2.01
CA ASN A 277 21.43 -6.11 2.33
C ASN A 277 20.37 -7.13 2.82
N LEU A 278 19.62 -7.72 1.89
CA LEU A 278 19.01 -9.01 2.10
C LEU A 278 20.15 -10.01 2.02
N GLY A 279 20.46 -10.70 3.11
CA GLY A 279 21.60 -11.58 3.27
C GLY A 279 21.83 -12.47 2.05
N SER A 280 22.68 -12.01 1.14
CA SER A 280 23.23 -12.83 0.08
C SER A 280 24.43 -13.53 0.66
N GLU A 281 24.37 -14.86 0.80
CA GLU A 281 25.60 -15.62 0.89
C GLU A 281 26.45 -15.23 -0.33
N ASP A 282 27.70 -14.93 -0.08
CA ASP A 282 28.62 -14.41 -1.09
C ASP A 282 28.82 -15.50 -2.16
N TYR A 283 28.55 -15.17 -3.45
CA TYR A 283 28.74 -16.08 -4.57
C TYR A 283 30.14 -16.72 -4.56
N ASP A 284 31.16 -15.97 -4.10
CA ASP A 284 32.55 -16.40 -4.06
C ASP A 284 32.79 -17.50 -3.01
N THR A 285 31.94 -17.63 -1.99
CA THR A 285 32.05 -18.63 -0.89
C THR A 285 31.26 -19.91 -1.15
N ALA A 286 30.52 -20.00 -2.26
CA ALA A 286 29.75 -21.20 -2.60
C ALA A 286 30.64 -22.41 -2.90
N SER A 287 30.26 -23.57 -2.39
CA SER A 287 30.97 -24.82 -2.63
C SER A 287 30.93 -25.22 -4.12
N ASP A 288 32.02 -25.80 -4.62
CA ASP A 288 32.11 -26.29 -6.01
C ASP A 288 31.03 -27.35 -6.33
N ALA A 289 30.56 -28.07 -5.35
CA ALA A 289 29.43 -29.00 -5.49
C ALA A 289 28.12 -28.29 -5.83
N ALA A 290 27.87 -27.12 -5.23
CA ALA A 290 26.71 -26.30 -5.53
C ALA A 290 26.81 -25.63 -6.92
N LYS A 291 28.02 -25.26 -7.35
CA LYS A 291 28.31 -24.72 -8.70
C LYS A 291 28.17 -25.79 -9.79
N ASN A 292 28.51 -27.03 -9.48
CA ASN A 292 28.52 -28.15 -10.42
C ASN A 292 27.18 -28.91 -10.52
N ALA A 293 26.21 -28.65 -9.66
CA ALA A 293 24.89 -29.29 -9.71
C ALA A 293 23.99 -28.79 -10.86
N ALA A 294 24.50 -27.97 -11.78
CA ALA A 294 23.75 -27.48 -12.93
C ALA A 294 23.65 -28.55 -14.02
N VAL A 295 22.46 -28.74 -14.59
CA VAL A 295 22.23 -29.63 -15.73
C VAL A 295 22.97 -29.08 -16.95
N SER A 296 23.91 -29.84 -17.50
CA SER A 296 24.67 -29.47 -18.71
C SER A 296 23.81 -29.52 -19.97
N VAL A 297 23.85 -28.48 -20.79
CA VAL A 297 23.25 -28.44 -22.13
C VAL A 297 24.38 -28.46 -23.16
N ALA A 298 24.24 -29.28 -24.22
CA ALA A 298 25.24 -29.40 -25.28
C ALA A 298 25.48 -28.01 -25.99
N LYS A 299 26.75 -27.70 -26.23
CA LYS A 299 27.15 -26.45 -26.88
C LYS A 299 26.87 -26.53 -28.39
N ALA A 300 26.14 -25.56 -28.95
CA ALA A 300 26.02 -25.37 -30.39
C ALA A 300 27.21 -24.57 -30.93
N PRO A 301 27.68 -24.84 -32.18
CA PRO A 301 28.77 -24.07 -32.76
C PRO A 301 28.39 -22.60 -33.04
N ASP A 302 29.35 -21.71 -32.85
CA ASP A 302 29.20 -20.25 -33.08
C ASP A 302 29.05 -19.97 -34.58
N LEU A 303 27.90 -19.48 -35.03
CA LEU A 303 27.60 -19.34 -36.46
C LEU A 303 27.09 -17.93 -36.89
N VAL A 304 27.28 -16.84 -36.18
CA VAL A 304 26.89 -15.51 -36.72
C VAL A 304 27.88 -14.40 -36.29
N PRO A 305 28.27 -13.47 -37.17
CA PRO A 305 28.98 -12.26 -36.77
C PRO A 305 28.10 -11.43 -35.84
N SER A 306 28.61 -11.14 -34.66
CA SER A 306 27.89 -10.37 -33.63
C SER A 306 27.77 -8.90 -34.06
N THR A 307 26.60 -8.32 -33.99
CA THR A 307 26.38 -6.86 -34.14
C THR A 307 26.93 -6.06 -32.96
N GLY A 308 27.43 -6.75 -31.92
CA GLY A 308 27.86 -6.12 -30.67
C GLY A 308 26.67 -5.70 -29.79
N ILE A 309 25.44 -6.02 -30.18
CA ILE A 309 24.21 -5.78 -29.41
C ILE A 309 23.67 -7.11 -28.89
N TYR A 310 23.47 -7.20 -27.60
CA TYR A 310 23.00 -8.41 -26.97
C TYR A 310 21.73 -8.16 -26.15
N LYS A 311 20.78 -9.10 -26.24
CA LYS A 311 19.63 -9.19 -25.36
C LYS A 311 19.90 -10.24 -24.29
N VAL A 312 19.97 -9.80 -23.04
CA VAL A 312 20.12 -10.69 -21.89
C VAL A 312 18.74 -10.90 -21.26
N VAL A 313 18.31 -12.16 -21.18
CA VAL A 313 17.04 -12.55 -20.58
C VAL A 313 17.32 -13.31 -19.28
N ILE A 314 16.84 -12.80 -18.19
CA ILE A 314 17.01 -13.36 -16.84
C ILE A 314 15.66 -13.88 -16.37
N ILE A 315 15.55 -15.18 -16.07
CA ILE A 315 14.35 -15.78 -15.48
C ILE A 315 14.70 -16.19 -14.06
N ALA A 316 14.05 -15.56 -13.07
CA ALA A 316 14.35 -15.74 -11.66
C ALA A 316 13.10 -15.86 -10.79
N LYS A 317 13.27 -16.14 -9.50
CA LYS A 317 12.20 -16.04 -8.50
C LYS A 317 11.73 -14.60 -8.38
N LEU A 318 10.43 -14.36 -8.27
CA LEU A 318 9.85 -13.03 -8.12
C LEU A 318 10.45 -12.28 -6.92
N ALA A 319 10.71 -12.97 -5.81
CA ALA A 319 11.31 -12.43 -4.59
C ALA A 319 12.72 -11.81 -4.80
N ARG A 320 13.43 -12.16 -5.89
CA ARG A 320 14.78 -11.65 -6.22
C ARG A 320 14.77 -10.50 -7.24
N TYR A 321 13.59 -10.05 -7.65
CA TYR A 321 13.46 -9.00 -8.66
C TYR A 321 14.18 -7.71 -8.27
N GLU A 322 13.94 -7.20 -7.06
CA GLU A 322 14.54 -5.93 -6.61
C GLU A 322 16.07 -6.01 -6.53
N ALA A 323 16.63 -7.16 -6.12
CA ALA A 323 18.06 -7.36 -6.09
C ALA A 323 18.69 -7.30 -7.50
N VAL A 324 18.04 -7.93 -8.50
CA VAL A 324 18.51 -7.87 -9.90
C VAL A 324 18.37 -6.47 -10.46
N LYS A 325 17.24 -5.82 -10.22
CA LYS A 325 17.00 -4.43 -10.66
C LYS A 325 18.09 -3.48 -10.15
N GLN A 326 18.42 -3.58 -8.85
CA GLN A 326 19.50 -2.78 -8.28
C GLN A 326 20.84 -3.10 -8.92
N ALA A 327 21.17 -4.38 -9.09
CA ALA A 327 22.41 -4.81 -9.71
C ALA A 327 22.56 -4.32 -11.16
N MET A 328 21.46 -4.27 -11.91
CA MET A 328 21.45 -3.71 -13.28
C MET A 328 21.61 -2.18 -13.28
N ASN A 329 20.96 -1.47 -12.37
CA ASN A 329 21.10 -0.04 -12.22
C ASN A 329 22.54 0.36 -11.83
N ASP A 330 23.19 -0.41 -10.95
CA ASP A 330 24.57 -0.17 -10.53
C ASP A 330 25.57 -0.33 -11.69
N LEU A 331 25.23 -1.14 -12.71
CA LEU A 331 25.99 -1.28 -13.95
C LEU A 331 25.68 -0.20 -15.00
N GLY A 332 24.71 0.69 -14.72
CA GLY A 332 24.28 1.72 -15.68
C GLY A 332 23.33 1.21 -16.76
N VAL A 333 22.66 0.08 -16.55
CA VAL A 333 21.59 -0.39 -17.43
C VAL A 333 20.32 0.46 -17.17
N THR A 334 19.95 1.30 -18.14
CA THR A 334 18.87 2.28 -18.02
C THR A 334 17.49 1.72 -18.42
N GLY A 335 17.46 0.70 -19.28
CA GLY A 335 16.23 0.12 -19.83
C GLY A 335 16.09 -1.38 -19.50
N MET A 336 14.98 -1.74 -18.85
CA MET A 336 14.63 -3.14 -18.57
C MET A 336 13.16 -3.39 -18.91
N THR A 337 12.88 -4.50 -19.57
CA THR A 337 11.51 -5.01 -19.73
C THR A 337 11.28 -6.13 -18.74
N VAL A 338 10.21 -6.04 -17.96
CA VAL A 338 9.90 -7.01 -16.90
C VAL A 338 8.55 -7.64 -17.16
N THR A 339 8.51 -8.97 -17.16
CA THR A 339 7.28 -9.75 -17.36
C THR A 339 7.15 -10.80 -16.27
N GLN A 340 6.00 -10.88 -15.64
CA GLN A 340 5.71 -11.98 -14.73
C GLN A 340 5.39 -13.22 -15.55
N VAL A 341 6.03 -14.34 -15.23
CA VAL A 341 5.86 -15.61 -15.94
C VAL A 341 5.63 -16.76 -14.95
N MET A 342 4.98 -17.81 -15.43
CA MET A 342 4.83 -19.05 -14.68
C MET A 342 5.87 -20.05 -15.17
N GLY A 343 6.64 -20.61 -14.25
CA GLY A 343 7.67 -21.61 -14.57
C GLY A 343 7.30 -22.99 -14.07
N CYS A 344 7.45 -24.01 -14.94
CA CYS A 344 7.40 -25.42 -14.58
C CYS A 344 8.82 -25.98 -14.56
N GLY A 345 9.17 -26.76 -13.56
CA GLY A 345 10.51 -27.38 -13.47
C GLY A 345 10.61 -28.39 -12.33
N ILE A 346 11.86 -28.81 -12.02
CA ILE A 346 12.16 -29.80 -10.97
C ILE A 346 11.67 -29.38 -9.58
N GLN A 347 11.53 -28.06 -9.31
CA GLN A 347 10.87 -27.58 -8.11
C GLN A 347 9.36 -27.89 -8.23
N LYS A 348 8.92 -28.89 -7.50
CA LYS A 348 7.49 -29.10 -7.28
C LYS A 348 7.02 -28.03 -6.30
N GLY A 349 5.97 -27.29 -6.65
CA GLY A 349 5.25 -26.41 -5.71
C GLY A 349 4.73 -27.23 -4.51
N ALA A 350 4.47 -26.59 -3.39
CA ALA A 350 3.76 -27.22 -2.30
C ALA A 350 2.41 -27.71 -2.83
N GLY A 351 2.07 -28.98 -2.58
CA GLY A 351 0.81 -29.58 -3.04
C GLY A 351 -0.37 -28.76 -2.50
N GLU A 352 -1.10 -28.12 -3.40
CA GLU A 352 -2.30 -27.35 -3.06
C GLU A 352 -3.47 -28.31 -2.93
N LYS A 353 -4.33 -28.12 -1.93
CA LYS A 353 -5.60 -28.84 -1.79
C LYS A 353 -6.75 -27.93 -2.16
N TYR A 354 -7.47 -28.24 -3.23
CA TYR A 354 -8.72 -27.59 -3.54
C TYR A 354 -9.89 -28.53 -3.17
N ARG A 355 -10.75 -28.10 -2.24
CA ARG A 355 -11.87 -28.89 -1.71
C ARG A 355 -11.46 -30.30 -1.21
N GLY A 356 -10.26 -30.39 -0.60
CA GLY A 356 -9.74 -31.66 -0.06
C GLY A 356 -9.04 -32.56 -1.06
N VAL A 357 -8.96 -32.18 -2.36
CA VAL A 357 -8.24 -32.89 -3.41
C VAL A 357 -6.89 -32.23 -3.64
N GLU A 358 -5.81 -33.01 -3.63
CA GLU A 358 -4.47 -32.51 -3.96
C GLU A 358 -4.44 -32.03 -5.41
N VAL A 359 -4.05 -30.78 -5.62
CA VAL A 359 -3.76 -30.21 -6.94
C VAL A 359 -2.24 -30.14 -7.07
N ASP A 360 -1.69 -30.86 -8.05
CA ASP A 360 -0.26 -30.72 -8.38
C ASP A 360 0.00 -29.29 -8.89
N ALA A 361 0.54 -28.41 -8.04
CA ALA A 361 1.01 -27.09 -8.44
C ALA A 361 2.28 -27.28 -9.30
N THR A 362 2.07 -27.38 -10.61
CA THR A 362 3.16 -27.57 -11.57
C THR A 362 3.80 -26.25 -12.00
N LEU A 363 3.16 -25.11 -11.69
CA LEU A 363 3.60 -23.79 -12.12
C LEU A 363 3.95 -22.91 -10.91
N LEU A 364 5.15 -22.35 -10.91
CA LEU A 364 5.64 -21.41 -9.89
C LEU A 364 5.76 -20.00 -10.48
N PRO A 365 5.37 -18.93 -9.72
CA PRO A 365 5.54 -17.58 -10.18
C PRO A 365 7.03 -17.22 -10.28
N LYS A 366 7.42 -16.69 -11.44
CA LYS A 366 8.76 -16.21 -11.75
C LYS A 366 8.70 -14.86 -12.43
N VAL A 367 9.82 -14.18 -12.49
CA VAL A 367 9.99 -12.96 -13.26
C VAL A 367 10.95 -13.21 -14.42
N LYS A 368 10.60 -12.68 -15.58
CA LYS A 368 11.46 -12.60 -16.76
C LYS A 368 11.88 -11.14 -16.94
N ILE A 369 13.18 -10.88 -16.84
CA ILE A 369 13.78 -9.56 -17.00
C ILE A 369 14.56 -9.59 -18.30
N GLU A 370 14.33 -8.64 -19.18
CA GLU A 370 14.99 -8.51 -20.46
C GLU A 370 15.72 -7.17 -20.51
N VAL A 371 17.00 -7.20 -20.80
CA VAL A 371 17.84 -6.01 -20.99
C VAL A 371 18.55 -6.11 -22.33
N VAL A 372 18.72 -4.99 -23.03
CA VAL A 372 19.48 -4.90 -24.26
C VAL A 372 20.71 -4.04 -23.98
N VAL A 373 21.88 -4.58 -24.23
CA VAL A 373 23.17 -3.94 -23.95
C VAL A 373 24.07 -3.96 -25.17
N SER A 374 24.92 -2.95 -25.29
CA SER A 374 25.93 -2.83 -26.35
C SER A 374 27.25 -2.29 -25.81
N ALA A 375 27.23 -1.21 -25.04
CA ALA A 375 28.40 -0.60 -24.43
C ALA A 375 28.83 -1.32 -23.14
N ILE A 376 27.87 -1.91 -22.43
CA ILE A 376 28.15 -2.67 -21.20
C ILE A 376 28.51 -4.10 -21.60
N PRO A 377 29.65 -4.65 -21.15
CA PRO A 377 30.03 -6.03 -21.44
C PRO A 377 28.98 -7.02 -20.92
N VAL A 378 28.62 -7.98 -21.77
CA VAL A 378 27.61 -9.00 -21.40
C VAL A 378 28.05 -9.81 -20.19
N ASP A 379 29.35 -10.11 -20.08
CA ASP A 379 29.88 -10.85 -18.94
C ASP A 379 29.74 -10.13 -17.61
N ASP A 380 29.81 -8.77 -17.60
CA ASP A 380 29.56 -7.98 -16.40
C ASP A 380 28.08 -8.02 -16.00
N VAL A 381 27.17 -7.98 -16.97
CA VAL A 381 25.72 -8.15 -16.74
C VAL A 381 25.43 -9.53 -16.14
N ILE A 382 26.05 -10.57 -16.71
CA ILE A 382 25.89 -11.95 -16.21
C ILE A 382 26.45 -12.09 -14.80
N ALA A 383 27.66 -11.57 -14.55
CA ALA A 383 28.30 -11.65 -13.23
C ALA A 383 27.47 -10.94 -12.16
N SER A 384 26.98 -9.74 -12.45
CA SER A 384 26.17 -8.95 -11.55
C SER A 384 24.81 -9.63 -11.27
N ALA A 385 24.16 -10.14 -12.31
CA ALA A 385 22.90 -10.88 -12.16
C ALA A 385 23.11 -12.17 -11.34
N LYS A 386 24.17 -12.92 -11.60
CA LYS A 386 24.51 -14.13 -10.81
C LYS A 386 24.70 -13.80 -9.35
N LYS A 387 25.45 -12.75 -9.03
CA LYS A 387 25.68 -12.30 -7.64
C LYS A 387 24.36 -11.95 -6.93
N ALA A 388 23.46 -11.25 -7.62
CA ALA A 388 22.15 -10.86 -7.07
C ALA A 388 21.18 -12.03 -6.87
N LEU A 389 21.29 -13.07 -7.71
CA LEU A 389 20.34 -14.20 -7.75
C LEU A 389 20.77 -15.41 -6.93
N TYR A 390 22.05 -15.56 -6.69
CA TYR A 390 22.59 -16.77 -6.09
C TYR A 390 22.08 -16.97 -4.65
N THR A 391 21.52 -18.17 -4.39
CA THR A 391 21.10 -18.62 -3.05
C THR A 391 21.70 -19.96 -2.66
N GLY A 392 22.41 -20.63 -3.58
CA GLY A 392 22.94 -21.97 -3.38
C GLY A 392 21.88 -23.09 -3.47
N HIS A 393 20.65 -22.77 -3.84
CA HIS A 393 19.56 -23.72 -3.92
C HIS A 393 18.99 -23.85 -5.35
N ILE A 394 18.44 -25.03 -5.65
CA ILE A 394 17.77 -25.27 -6.93
C ILE A 394 16.64 -24.23 -7.11
N GLY A 395 16.62 -23.58 -8.29
CA GLY A 395 15.57 -22.62 -8.66
C GLY A 395 15.97 -21.15 -8.63
N ASP A 396 17.27 -20.85 -8.47
CA ASP A 396 17.81 -19.48 -8.53
C ASP A 396 17.54 -18.77 -9.86
N GLY A 397 17.35 -19.54 -10.92
CA GLY A 397 16.99 -19.00 -12.22
C GLY A 397 17.95 -19.40 -13.33
N LYS A 398 17.76 -18.79 -14.50
CA LYS A 398 18.63 -18.96 -15.68
C LYS A 398 18.78 -17.64 -16.40
N ILE A 399 19.95 -17.44 -17.01
CA ILE A 399 20.29 -16.30 -17.86
C ILE A 399 20.50 -16.82 -19.27
N PHE A 400 19.85 -16.17 -20.24
CA PHE A 400 19.99 -16.46 -21.66
C PHE A 400 20.51 -15.22 -22.37
N VAL A 401 21.44 -15.39 -23.27
CA VAL A 401 22.00 -14.31 -24.08
C VAL A 401 21.68 -14.55 -25.53
N TYR A 402 21.13 -13.56 -26.19
CA TYR A 402 20.80 -13.58 -27.62
C TYR A 402 21.56 -12.46 -28.34
N ASN A 403 22.07 -12.73 -29.52
CA ASN A 403 22.53 -11.69 -30.43
C ASN A 403 21.29 -10.98 -31.01
N VAL A 404 21.36 -9.65 -31.10
CA VAL A 404 20.29 -8.85 -31.69
C VAL A 404 20.74 -8.38 -33.08
N ASP A 405 20.08 -8.87 -34.11
CA ASP A 405 20.44 -8.56 -35.48
C ASP A 405 20.16 -7.12 -35.88
N LYS A 406 19.09 -6.52 -35.33
CA LYS A 406 18.68 -5.17 -35.62
C LYS A 406 17.84 -4.56 -34.50
N VAL A 407 18.06 -3.29 -34.19
CA VAL A 407 17.23 -2.45 -33.32
C VAL A 407 16.80 -1.22 -34.08
N VAL A 408 15.56 -0.81 -33.94
CA VAL A 408 15.02 0.39 -34.58
C VAL A 408 14.27 1.21 -33.54
N LYS A 409 14.58 2.49 -33.41
CA LYS A 409 13.89 3.43 -32.53
C LYS A 409 12.64 3.93 -33.23
N ILE A 410 11.48 3.64 -32.69
CA ILE A 410 10.19 3.94 -33.34
C ILE A 410 10.00 5.44 -33.58
N ARG A 411 10.40 6.28 -32.61
CA ARG A 411 10.21 7.74 -32.69
C ARG A 411 11.02 8.42 -33.80
N THR A 412 12.27 7.97 -34.00
CA THR A 412 13.24 8.67 -34.87
C THR A 412 13.65 7.86 -36.08
N GLY A 413 13.38 6.54 -36.12
CA GLY A 413 13.86 5.65 -37.17
C GLY A 413 15.35 5.30 -37.09
N GLU A 414 16.06 5.73 -36.05
CA GLU A 414 17.46 5.38 -35.83
C GLU A 414 17.61 3.88 -35.68
N GLU A 415 18.74 3.34 -36.14
CA GLU A 415 19.01 1.90 -36.16
C GLU A 415 20.21 1.52 -35.31
N ASN A 416 20.19 0.31 -34.76
CA ASN A 416 21.27 -0.36 -34.05
C ASN A 416 21.79 0.46 -32.85
N PHE A 417 23.07 0.78 -32.79
CA PHE A 417 23.68 1.50 -31.69
C PHE A 417 23.06 2.87 -31.44
N ALA A 418 22.75 3.61 -32.50
CA ALA A 418 22.09 4.91 -32.39
C ALA A 418 20.66 4.80 -31.79
N ALA A 419 19.95 3.70 -32.09
CA ALA A 419 18.62 3.44 -31.55
C ALA A 419 18.62 3.19 -30.04
N LEU A 420 19.75 2.76 -29.45
CA LEU A 420 19.92 2.49 -28.01
C LEU A 420 20.37 3.72 -27.22
N GLN A 421 20.74 4.82 -27.91
CA GLN A 421 21.12 6.06 -27.25
C GLN A 421 19.86 6.87 -26.93
N ASP A 422 19.48 6.97 -25.66
CA ASP A 422 18.47 7.92 -25.21
C ASP A 422 19.19 9.25 -24.89
N VAL A 423 19.17 10.13 -25.88
CA VAL A 423 19.56 11.54 -25.67
C VAL A 423 18.26 12.29 -25.41
N GLU A 424 18.11 12.92 -24.25
CA GLU A 424 17.04 13.87 -23.98
C GLU A 424 17.13 15.11 -24.92
#